data_04576be0425ef1bf37a7cb468a4e2811
#
_entry.id   04576be0425ef1bf37a7cb468a4e2811
#
_cell.length_a   1.000
_cell.length_b   1.000
_cell.length_c   1.000
_cell.angle_alpha   90.00
_cell.angle_beta   90.00
_cell.angle_gamma   90.00
#
_symmetry.space_group_name_H-M   'P 1'
#
loop_
_entity.id
_entity.type
_entity.pdbx_description
1 polymer ?
#
loop_
_entity_poly.entity_id
_entity_poly.type
_entity_poly.pdbx_seq_one_letter_code
_entity_poly.pdbx_strand_id
1 'polypeptide(L)'
;MTDDLRRAPAAFALEGAAAGVAKGEGAAVIGDDGISVGPVTVQFQDADALRAADYRIELDVWPAGRLVLTQLGRRFDAFAAELRRSRNQARVAALLAHGIAMPEVYAGALLDGKTARAAEFQVYDTHVTAVPEDSDPFQIALGALTDVAASDDPPSVVLAAGAARTVAGQLGRKRDAFREAVLKRRDAQARLLADFTGVAGFADGLAVPKAKVQGFDALLARVSAPERSDCAAALLAAARGGEPRLGFVQLLDPDADSLAPETPLPEGWASFLLVPSGSLVALEILAGPSAATYVFAGDAGAINRDLQSLHLRRGPLALTEQQAEVTPANPYRLALRRLEPLKRLRAATRARVIHDDGWADASKKALAR
;
A
#
# COMPACT_ATOMS: atom_id res chain seq x y z
N MET A 1 -3.26 -5.42 30.93
CA MET A 1 -4.66 -4.93 30.87
C MET A 1 -5.28 -5.07 29.48
N THR A 2 -4.52 -5.22 28.40
CA THR A 2 -5.00 -5.40 27.01
C THR A 2 -5.55 -6.79 26.71
N ASP A 3 -5.11 -7.81 27.38
CA ASP A 3 -5.49 -9.21 27.14
C ASP A 3 -6.98 -9.52 27.48
N ASP A 4 -7.55 -8.76 28.40
CA ASP A 4 -8.95 -8.93 28.83
C ASP A 4 -9.97 -8.41 27.78
N LEU A 5 -9.59 -7.46 26.92
CA LEU A 5 -10.45 -6.92 25.86
C LEU A 5 -10.51 -7.83 24.63
N ARG A 6 -9.47 -8.65 24.42
CA ARG A 6 -9.35 -9.57 23.28
C ARG A 6 -10.06 -10.91 23.49
N ARG A 7 -10.71 -11.11 24.64
CA ARG A 7 -11.39 -12.36 24.96
C ARG A 7 -12.76 -12.13 25.55
N ALA A 8 -13.78 -12.79 25.02
CA ALA A 8 -15.14 -12.73 25.54
C ALA A 8 -15.85 -14.08 25.38
N PRO A 9 -16.73 -14.47 26.32
CA PRO A 9 -17.65 -15.59 26.07
C PRO A 9 -18.59 -15.19 24.93
N ALA A 10 -18.90 -16.11 24.05
CA ALA A 10 -19.81 -15.87 22.94
C ALA A 10 -20.54 -17.14 22.53
N ALA A 11 -21.78 -17.01 22.09
CA ALA A 11 -22.40 -17.98 21.21
C ALA A 11 -22.05 -17.58 19.77
N PHE A 12 -21.76 -18.56 18.92
CA PHE A 12 -21.37 -18.35 17.54
C PHE A 12 -22.18 -19.19 16.55
N ALA A 13 -22.33 -18.66 15.36
CA ALA A 13 -22.79 -19.39 14.19
C ALA A 13 -21.91 -19.00 12.99
N LEU A 14 -21.35 -19.99 12.29
CA LEU A 14 -20.71 -19.82 10.99
C LEU A 14 -21.66 -20.37 9.92
N GLU A 15 -22.17 -19.48 9.09
CA GLU A 15 -23.05 -19.80 7.97
C GLU A 15 -22.24 -19.70 6.68
N GLY A 16 -22.31 -20.66 5.77
CA GLY A 16 -21.62 -20.57 4.47
C GLY A 16 -21.69 -21.82 3.64
N ALA A 17 -21.48 -21.66 2.34
CA ALA A 17 -21.77 -22.67 1.33
C ALA A 17 -20.85 -23.90 1.37
N ALA A 18 -19.67 -23.84 1.97
CA ALA A 18 -18.67 -24.91 1.86
C ALA A 18 -18.51 -25.78 3.11
N ALA A 19 -18.98 -25.34 4.30
CA ALA A 19 -18.64 -25.97 5.57
C ALA A 19 -19.83 -26.48 6.40
N GLY A 20 -21.06 -26.34 5.91
CA GLY A 20 -22.23 -26.53 6.75
C GLY A 20 -22.37 -25.44 7.82
N VAL A 21 -23.40 -25.51 8.65
CA VAL A 21 -23.59 -24.57 9.77
C VAL A 21 -22.81 -25.07 10.99
N ALA A 22 -21.68 -24.44 11.31
CA ALA A 22 -21.02 -24.65 12.60
C ALA A 22 -21.62 -23.64 13.60
N LYS A 23 -22.18 -24.13 14.70
CA LYS A 23 -22.72 -23.30 15.80
C LYS A 23 -22.36 -23.89 17.15
N GLY A 24 -22.22 -23.02 18.13
CA GLY A 24 -21.89 -23.45 19.48
C GLY A 24 -21.67 -22.27 20.41
N GLU A 25 -21.09 -22.56 21.56
CA GLU A 25 -20.67 -21.58 22.56
C GLU A 25 -19.19 -21.79 22.88
N GLY A 26 -18.49 -20.69 23.18
CA GLY A 26 -17.08 -20.73 23.50
C GLY A 26 -16.52 -19.36 23.81
N ALA A 27 -15.20 -19.29 24.03
CA ALA A 27 -14.50 -18.04 24.13
C ALA A 27 -14.17 -17.54 22.71
N ALA A 28 -14.65 -16.37 22.37
CA ALA A 28 -14.16 -15.63 21.22
C ALA A 28 -12.84 -14.96 21.59
N VAL A 29 -11.79 -15.15 20.78
CA VAL A 29 -10.44 -14.64 21.02
C VAL A 29 -9.97 -13.89 19.78
N ILE A 30 -9.61 -12.62 19.96
CA ILE A 30 -9.03 -11.76 18.93
C ILE A 30 -7.52 -11.98 18.95
N GLY A 31 -6.99 -12.59 17.90
CA GLY A 31 -5.56 -12.67 17.62
C GLY A 31 -5.06 -11.48 16.78
N ASP A 32 -3.80 -11.53 16.38
CA ASP A 32 -3.20 -10.48 15.55
C ASP A 32 -3.72 -10.54 14.10
N ASP A 33 -3.90 -11.76 13.56
CA ASP A 33 -4.30 -11.99 12.18
C ASP A 33 -5.74 -12.46 11.99
N GLY A 34 -6.50 -12.64 13.07
CA GLY A 34 -7.84 -13.19 12.97
C GLY A 34 -8.58 -13.32 14.30
N ILE A 35 -9.78 -13.88 14.23
CA ILE A 35 -10.61 -14.20 15.37
C ILE A 35 -10.90 -15.71 15.43
N SER A 36 -10.83 -16.29 16.62
CA SER A 36 -11.17 -17.69 16.87
C SER A 36 -12.34 -17.80 17.83
N VAL A 37 -13.26 -18.73 17.60
CA VAL A 37 -14.32 -19.09 18.56
C VAL A 37 -14.68 -20.56 18.40
N GLY A 38 -14.54 -21.36 19.47
CA GLY A 38 -14.65 -22.80 19.38
C GLY A 38 -13.71 -23.39 18.31
N PRO A 39 -14.22 -24.21 17.37
CA PRO A 39 -13.41 -24.76 16.27
C PRO A 39 -13.27 -23.81 15.09
N VAL A 40 -13.90 -22.62 15.10
CA VAL A 40 -13.91 -21.69 13.98
C VAL A 40 -12.79 -20.68 14.13
N THR A 41 -12.01 -20.48 13.06
CA THR A 41 -11.04 -19.40 12.95
C THR A 41 -11.27 -18.64 11.66
N VAL A 42 -11.38 -17.32 11.74
CA VAL A 42 -11.53 -16.41 10.60
C VAL A 42 -10.33 -15.49 10.55
N GLN A 43 -9.59 -15.52 9.44
CA GLN A 43 -8.50 -14.59 9.17
C GLN A 43 -9.04 -13.21 8.84
N PHE A 44 -8.45 -12.14 9.36
CA PHE A 44 -8.90 -10.77 9.08
C PHE A 44 -8.82 -10.38 7.61
N GLN A 45 -7.88 -10.94 6.87
CA GLN A 45 -7.80 -10.73 5.43
C GLN A 45 -8.96 -11.37 4.64
N ASP A 46 -9.72 -12.29 5.27
CA ASP A 46 -10.92 -12.89 4.70
C ASP A 46 -12.22 -12.29 5.25
N ALA A 47 -12.12 -11.40 6.26
CA ALA A 47 -13.26 -10.71 6.86
C ALA A 47 -13.62 -9.46 6.04
N ASP A 48 -14.51 -9.60 5.05
CA ASP A 48 -14.85 -8.54 4.10
C ASP A 48 -15.62 -7.38 4.73
N ALA A 49 -16.59 -7.65 5.57
CA ALA A 49 -17.32 -6.64 6.32
C ALA A 49 -17.47 -7.02 7.80
N LEU A 50 -17.53 -6.01 8.65
CA LEU A 50 -17.82 -6.15 10.08
C LEU A 50 -18.96 -5.21 10.44
N ARG A 51 -20.02 -5.76 11.01
CA ARG A 51 -21.15 -5.01 11.56
C ARG A 51 -21.31 -5.38 13.03
N ALA A 52 -21.49 -4.40 13.88
CA ALA A 52 -21.72 -4.59 15.30
C ALA A 52 -22.89 -3.70 15.72
N ALA A 53 -24.03 -4.30 16.01
CA ALA A 53 -25.25 -3.64 16.44
C ALA A 53 -26.10 -4.62 17.26
N ASP A 54 -26.94 -4.13 18.14
CA ASP A 54 -27.96 -4.91 18.87
C ASP A 54 -27.37 -6.15 19.58
N TYR A 55 -26.20 -5.99 20.22
CA TYR A 55 -25.46 -7.08 20.90
C TYR A 55 -25.09 -8.25 19.99
N ARG A 56 -25.02 -8.00 18.68
CA ARG A 56 -24.65 -8.96 17.65
C ARG A 56 -23.47 -8.41 16.85
N ILE A 57 -22.46 -9.26 16.59
CA ILE A 57 -21.36 -8.98 15.69
C ILE A 57 -21.48 -9.93 14.51
N GLU A 58 -21.40 -9.38 13.30
CA GLU A 58 -21.38 -10.13 12.05
C GLU A 58 -20.11 -9.82 11.28
N LEU A 59 -19.40 -10.88 10.87
CA LEU A 59 -18.30 -10.80 9.93
C LEU A 59 -18.69 -11.54 8.65
N ASP A 60 -18.75 -10.82 7.53
CA ASP A 60 -18.85 -11.45 6.23
C ASP A 60 -17.48 -12.02 5.87
N VAL A 61 -17.41 -13.32 5.54
CA VAL A 61 -16.16 -14.06 5.35
C VAL A 61 -16.08 -14.57 3.91
N TRP A 62 -14.96 -14.28 3.27
CA TRP A 62 -14.69 -14.82 1.92
C TRP A 62 -14.35 -16.33 1.99
N PRO A 63 -14.75 -17.16 0.97
CA PRO A 63 -15.42 -16.77 -0.27
C PRO A 63 -16.95 -16.58 -0.16
N ALA A 64 -17.62 -17.15 0.78
CA ALA A 64 -19.06 -16.98 0.96
C ALA A 64 -19.48 -17.55 2.30
N GLY A 65 -19.25 -16.80 3.36
CA GLY A 65 -19.64 -17.18 4.72
C GLY A 65 -19.96 -15.97 5.57
N ARG A 66 -20.52 -16.23 6.74
CA ARG A 66 -20.77 -15.22 7.77
C ARG A 66 -20.56 -15.81 9.14
N LEU A 67 -19.63 -15.24 9.90
CA LEU A 67 -19.50 -15.52 11.32
C LEU A 67 -20.37 -14.55 12.10
N VAL A 68 -21.26 -15.08 12.92
CA VAL A 68 -22.12 -14.34 13.82
C VAL A 68 -21.72 -14.64 15.26
N LEU A 69 -21.50 -13.58 16.06
CA LEU A 69 -21.22 -13.68 17.49
C LEU A 69 -22.35 -12.99 18.27
N THR A 70 -22.83 -13.65 19.28
CA THR A 70 -23.87 -13.14 20.21
C THR A 70 -23.51 -13.50 21.65
N GLN A 71 -24.31 -13.08 22.63
CA GLN A 71 -24.13 -13.38 24.05
C GLN A 71 -22.82 -12.85 24.66
N LEU A 72 -22.24 -11.79 24.10
CA LEU A 72 -21.03 -11.13 24.62
C LEU A 72 -21.28 -10.37 25.92
N GLY A 73 -22.54 -10.15 26.27
CA GLY A 73 -22.98 -9.48 27.51
C GLY A 73 -22.37 -8.08 27.64
N ARG A 74 -21.90 -7.75 28.83
CA ARG A 74 -21.31 -6.42 29.14
C ARG A 74 -20.00 -6.14 28.37
N ARG A 75 -19.41 -7.13 27.73
CA ARG A 75 -18.16 -6.97 26.96
C ARG A 75 -18.41 -6.57 25.51
N PHE A 76 -19.67 -6.54 25.06
CA PHE A 76 -20.00 -6.32 23.64
C PHE A 76 -19.31 -5.10 23.03
N ASP A 77 -19.50 -3.90 23.60
CA ASP A 77 -18.95 -2.67 23.02
C ASP A 77 -17.43 -2.66 22.99
N ALA A 78 -16.79 -3.08 24.10
CA ALA A 78 -15.34 -3.10 24.20
C ALA A 78 -14.72 -4.16 23.27
N PHE A 79 -15.33 -5.35 23.19
CA PHE A 79 -14.90 -6.43 22.30
C PHE A 79 -15.10 -6.07 20.83
N ALA A 80 -16.25 -5.48 20.47
CA ALA A 80 -16.52 -5.04 19.10
C ALA A 80 -15.56 -3.95 18.64
N ALA A 81 -15.24 -3.00 19.53
CA ALA A 81 -14.27 -1.94 19.23
C ALA A 81 -12.86 -2.52 19.02
N GLU A 82 -12.43 -3.43 19.87
CA GLU A 82 -11.12 -4.11 19.75
C GLU A 82 -11.06 -4.98 18.49
N LEU A 83 -12.12 -5.72 18.19
CA LEU A 83 -12.21 -6.54 16.97
C LEU A 83 -12.10 -5.67 15.71
N ARG A 84 -12.82 -4.55 15.69
CA ARG A 84 -12.76 -3.59 14.58
C ARG A 84 -11.35 -3.02 14.43
N ARG A 85 -10.72 -2.61 15.53
CA ARG A 85 -9.35 -2.10 15.53
C ARG A 85 -8.35 -3.12 14.98
N SER A 86 -8.37 -4.35 15.50
CA SER A 86 -7.44 -5.41 15.08
C SER A 86 -7.66 -5.79 13.61
N ARG A 87 -8.93 -5.94 13.17
CA ARG A 87 -9.25 -6.20 11.77
C ARG A 87 -8.75 -5.08 10.86
N ASN A 88 -8.99 -3.82 11.20
CA ASN A 88 -8.58 -2.70 10.39
C ASN A 88 -7.05 -2.62 10.27
N GLN A 89 -6.33 -2.85 11.36
CA GLN A 89 -4.87 -2.91 11.36
C GLN A 89 -4.35 -4.02 10.45
N ALA A 90 -4.90 -5.23 10.56
CA ALA A 90 -4.54 -6.35 9.69
C ALA A 90 -4.86 -6.07 8.21
N ARG A 91 -5.98 -5.41 7.92
CA ARG A 91 -6.36 -5.04 6.55
C ARG A 91 -5.46 -3.94 5.98
N VAL A 92 -5.09 -2.95 6.78
CA VAL A 92 -4.12 -1.93 6.38
C VAL A 92 -2.81 -2.59 5.95
N ALA A 93 -2.32 -3.58 6.71
CA ALA A 93 -1.12 -4.35 6.35
C ALA A 93 -1.34 -5.20 5.09
N ALA A 94 -2.43 -5.98 5.04
CA ALA A 94 -2.74 -6.88 3.93
C ALA A 94 -3.04 -6.16 2.60
N LEU A 95 -3.49 -4.90 2.65
CA LEU A 95 -3.71 -4.04 1.48
C LEU A 95 -2.54 -3.10 1.21
N LEU A 96 -1.39 -3.37 1.82
CA LEU A 96 -0.14 -2.64 1.57
C LEU A 96 -0.22 -1.13 1.89
N ALA A 97 -1.13 -0.76 2.79
CA ALA A 97 -1.43 0.63 3.12
C ALA A 97 -0.82 1.10 4.45
N HIS A 98 0.09 0.31 5.05
CA HIS A 98 0.85 0.67 6.26
C HIS A 98 2.16 1.37 5.90
N GLY A 99 2.70 2.15 6.86
CA GLY A 99 4.05 2.72 6.80
C GLY A 99 5.03 1.97 7.70
N ILE A 100 6.30 2.40 7.72
CA ILE A 100 7.36 1.82 8.56
C ILE A 100 7.16 2.23 10.03
N ALA A 101 6.99 3.53 10.28
CA ALA A 101 6.80 4.07 11.61
C ALA A 101 5.35 3.97 12.08
N MET A 102 5.15 4.05 13.39
CA MET A 102 3.80 4.18 13.96
C MET A 102 3.16 5.49 13.48
N PRO A 103 1.92 5.46 12.97
CA PRO A 103 1.25 6.66 12.48
C PRO A 103 0.71 7.53 13.60
N GLU A 104 0.52 8.81 13.31
CA GLU A 104 -0.43 9.62 14.07
C GLU A 104 -1.86 9.30 13.61
N VAL A 105 -2.76 9.07 14.58
CA VAL A 105 -4.11 8.57 14.30
C VAL A 105 -5.17 9.62 14.62
N TYR A 106 -6.07 9.84 13.66
CA TYR A 106 -7.14 10.81 13.73
C TYR A 106 -8.48 10.14 13.38
N ALA A 107 -9.41 10.11 14.33
CA ALA A 107 -10.78 9.68 14.06
C ALA A 107 -11.57 10.79 13.37
N GLY A 108 -12.38 10.45 12.39
CA GLY A 108 -13.18 11.38 11.61
C GLY A 108 -14.14 10.69 10.66
N ALA A 109 -14.39 11.29 9.52
CA ALA A 109 -15.20 10.72 8.46
C ALA A 109 -14.65 11.09 7.08
N LEU A 110 -14.81 10.19 6.13
CA LEU A 110 -14.68 10.50 4.71
C LEU A 110 -15.96 11.18 4.24
N LEU A 111 -15.81 12.36 3.65
CA LEU A 111 -16.95 13.10 3.09
C LEU A 111 -16.97 12.89 1.56
N ASP A 112 -18.16 12.49 1.06
CA ASP A 112 -18.44 12.37 -0.37
C ASP A 112 -19.76 13.10 -0.64
N GLY A 113 -19.66 14.35 -1.08
CA GLY A 113 -20.79 15.26 -1.18
C GLY A 113 -21.48 15.44 0.18
N LYS A 114 -22.72 14.96 0.30
CA LYS A 114 -23.52 15.04 1.54
C LYS A 114 -23.37 13.81 2.43
N THR A 115 -22.66 12.78 1.98
CA THR A 115 -22.49 11.53 2.73
C THR A 115 -21.22 11.61 3.57
N ALA A 116 -21.35 11.25 4.86
CA ALA A 116 -20.23 11.11 5.77
C ALA A 116 -20.09 9.63 6.17
N ARG A 117 -18.96 9.03 5.92
CA ARG A 117 -18.63 7.64 6.32
C ARG A 117 -17.58 7.68 7.40
N ALA A 118 -17.85 7.10 8.56
CA ALA A 118 -16.87 7.02 9.64
C ALA A 118 -15.56 6.43 9.14
N ALA A 119 -14.45 7.06 9.50
CA ALA A 119 -13.12 6.66 9.07
C ALA A 119 -12.06 7.07 10.08
N GLU A 120 -10.96 6.32 10.09
CA GLU A 120 -9.72 6.68 10.76
C GLU A 120 -8.71 7.14 9.71
N PHE A 121 -7.95 8.19 10.02
CA PHE A 121 -6.86 8.67 9.18
C PHE A 121 -5.54 8.44 9.91
N GLN A 122 -4.67 7.65 9.32
CA GLN A 122 -3.35 7.30 9.82
C GLN A 122 -2.30 8.05 9.02
N VAL A 123 -1.60 9.02 9.66
CA VAL A 123 -0.60 9.87 9.00
C VAL A 123 0.78 9.25 9.21
N TYR A 124 1.33 8.67 8.15
CA TYR A 124 2.68 8.11 8.07
C TYR A 124 3.66 9.14 7.49
N ASP A 125 4.94 8.81 7.46
CA ASP A 125 5.96 9.71 6.91
C ASP A 125 5.87 9.89 5.39
N THR A 126 5.31 8.91 4.67
CA THR A 126 5.21 8.90 3.20
C THR A 126 3.79 9.07 2.67
N HIS A 127 2.79 8.78 3.47
CA HIS A 127 1.39 8.78 3.03
C HIS A 127 0.40 8.97 4.17
N VAL A 128 -0.84 9.27 3.82
CA VAL A 128 -2.00 9.17 4.70
C VAL A 128 -2.78 7.93 4.31
N THR A 129 -3.07 7.05 5.26
CA THR A 129 -4.00 5.94 5.06
C THR A 129 -5.37 6.32 5.60
N ALA A 130 -6.37 6.32 4.75
CA ALA A 130 -7.77 6.39 5.16
C ALA A 130 -8.29 4.97 5.40
N VAL A 131 -8.89 4.74 6.56
CA VAL A 131 -9.43 3.45 7.00
C VAL A 131 -10.93 3.62 7.25
N PRO A 132 -11.78 3.51 6.21
CA PRO A 132 -13.23 3.58 6.37
C PRO A 132 -13.76 2.35 7.11
N GLU A 133 -14.86 2.51 7.85
CA GLU A 133 -15.50 1.38 8.53
C GLU A 133 -16.12 0.37 7.55
N ASP A 134 -16.62 0.84 6.43
CA ASP A 134 -17.48 0.10 5.48
C ASP A 134 -16.79 -0.30 4.18
N SER A 135 -15.52 0.06 3.99
CA SER A 135 -14.77 -0.23 2.76
C SER A 135 -13.30 -0.52 3.03
N ASP A 136 -12.56 -0.82 1.96
CA ASP A 136 -11.14 -1.11 2.07
C ASP A 136 -10.32 0.13 2.41
N PRO A 137 -9.29 0.01 3.28
CA PRO A 137 -8.29 1.04 3.47
C PRO A 137 -7.61 1.42 2.15
N PHE A 138 -7.32 2.70 1.98
CA PHE A 138 -6.55 3.19 0.85
C PHE A 138 -5.55 4.26 1.28
N GLN A 139 -4.50 4.43 0.51
CA GLN A 139 -3.44 5.37 0.81
C GLN A 139 -3.44 6.57 -0.16
N ILE A 140 -2.97 7.69 0.36
CA ILE A 140 -2.77 8.96 -0.35
C ILE A 140 -1.32 9.35 -0.14
N ALA A 141 -0.48 9.18 -1.17
CA ALA A 141 0.93 9.51 -1.09
C ALA A 141 1.13 11.01 -0.84
N LEU A 142 1.92 11.37 0.16
CA LEU A 142 2.19 12.77 0.51
C LEU A 142 2.86 13.51 -0.65
N GLY A 143 3.77 12.84 -1.35
CA GLY A 143 4.43 13.40 -2.52
C GLY A 143 3.52 13.64 -3.72
N ALA A 144 2.36 13.00 -3.79
CA ALA A 144 1.36 13.24 -4.82
C ALA A 144 0.42 14.42 -4.50
N LEU A 145 0.44 14.92 -3.25
CA LEU A 145 -0.44 16.00 -2.83
C LEU A 145 -0.07 17.32 -3.50
N THR A 146 -0.98 17.83 -4.29
CA THR A 146 -0.89 19.17 -4.90
C THR A 146 -1.40 20.25 -3.96
N ASP A 147 -2.36 19.91 -3.08
CA ASP A 147 -2.92 20.84 -2.11
C ASP A 147 -3.40 20.12 -0.84
N VAL A 148 -3.34 20.84 0.31
CA VAL A 148 -3.86 20.43 1.61
C VAL A 148 -4.61 21.62 2.22
N ALA A 149 -5.88 21.75 1.89
CA ALA A 149 -6.71 22.89 2.24
C ALA A 149 -7.65 22.57 3.40
N ALA A 150 -7.86 23.52 4.30
CA ALA A 150 -8.95 23.47 5.27
C ALA A 150 -10.21 24.10 4.67
N SER A 151 -11.37 23.53 4.99
CA SER A 151 -12.69 24.09 4.71
C SER A 151 -13.44 24.27 6.02
N ASP A 152 -14.21 25.36 6.12
CA ASP A 152 -15.03 25.63 7.29
C ASP A 152 -16.50 25.22 7.08
N ASP A 153 -16.91 24.99 5.83
CA ASP A 153 -18.26 24.56 5.50
C ASP A 153 -18.25 23.40 4.46
N PRO A 154 -18.46 22.16 4.88
CA PRO A 154 -18.37 21.66 6.28
C PRO A 154 -16.92 21.67 6.79
N PRO A 155 -16.72 21.73 8.14
CA PRO A 155 -15.39 21.69 8.72
C PRO A 155 -14.63 20.43 8.31
N SER A 156 -13.59 20.58 7.48
CA SER A 156 -12.87 19.45 6.88
C SER A 156 -11.46 19.83 6.43
N VAL A 157 -10.68 18.82 6.05
CA VAL A 157 -9.40 18.97 5.35
C VAL A 157 -9.50 18.25 4.02
N VAL A 158 -9.19 18.94 2.95
CA VAL A 158 -9.15 18.40 1.58
C VAL A 158 -7.72 18.03 1.25
N LEU A 159 -7.50 16.77 0.92
CA LEU A 159 -6.25 16.25 0.39
C LEU A 159 -6.41 16.08 -1.13
N ALA A 160 -5.79 16.94 -1.92
CA ALA A 160 -5.85 16.90 -3.37
C ALA A 160 -4.57 16.31 -3.96
N ALA A 161 -4.72 15.30 -4.84
CA ALA A 161 -3.65 14.64 -5.57
C ALA A 161 -3.99 14.61 -7.06
N GLY A 162 -3.58 15.65 -7.80
CA GLY A 162 -4.02 15.86 -9.18
C GLY A 162 -5.53 16.06 -9.26
N ALA A 163 -6.24 15.21 -10.00
CA ALA A 163 -7.69 15.24 -10.12
C ALA A 163 -8.43 14.56 -8.94
N ALA A 164 -7.72 13.71 -8.18
CA ALA A 164 -8.31 13.00 -7.04
C ALA A 164 -8.40 13.93 -5.82
N ARG A 165 -9.50 13.83 -5.10
CA ARG A 165 -9.73 14.57 -3.85
C ARG A 165 -10.25 13.63 -2.79
N THR A 166 -9.64 13.69 -1.60
CA THR A 166 -10.12 13.03 -0.39
C THR A 166 -10.48 14.09 0.63
N VAL A 167 -11.68 14.03 1.17
CA VAL A 167 -12.16 15.02 2.13
C VAL A 167 -12.28 14.35 3.50
N ALA A 168 -11.42 14.76 4.44
CA ALA A 168 -11.43 14.32 5.83
C ALA A 168 -12.26 15.31 6.67
N GLY A 169 -13.45 14.91 7.07
CA GLY A 169 -14.35 15.68 7.91
C GLY A 169 -14.54 15.09 9.30
N GLN A 170 -15.36 15.75 10.11
CA GLN A 170 -15.70 15.32 11.47
C GLN A 170 -14.48 15.08 12.39
N LEU A 171 -13.36 15.73 12.11
CA LEU A 171 -12.12 15.65 12.91
C LEU A 171 -12.22 16.41 14.24
N GLY A 172 -13.28 17.19 14.42
CA GLY A 172 -13.50 17.99 15.60
C GLY A 172 -12.34 18.95 15.90
N ARG A 173 -11.91 19.00 17.16
CA ARG A 173 -10.77 19.85 17.60
C ARG A 173 -9.42 19.43 17.03
N LYS A 174 -9.32 18.27 16.40
CA LYS A 174 -8.08 17.74 15.82
C LYS A 174 -7.90 18.11 14.34
N ARG A 175 -8.82 18.86 13.72
CA ARG A 175 -8.77 19.23 12.30
C ARG A 175 -7.45 19.91 11.93
N ASP A 176 -7.10 20.95 12.66
CA ASP A 176 -5.91 21.74 12.36
C ASP A 176 -4.61 20.95 12.66
N ALA A 177 -4.61 20.15 13.73
CA ALA A 177 -3.50 19.25 14.04
C ALA A 177 -3.31 18.18 12.95
N PHE A 178 -4.37 17.61 12.41
CA PHE A 178 -4.31 16.68 11.28
C PHE A 178 -3.71 17.34 10.04
N ARG A 179 -4.21 18.53 9.67
CA ARG A 179 -3.68 19.29 8.52
C ARG A 179 -2.20 19.61 8.71
N GLU A 180 -1.80 20.08 9.88
CA GLU A 180 -0.41 20.38 10.20
C GLU A 180 0.49 19.14 10.13
N ALA A 181 0.04 17.99 10.66
CA ALA A 181 0.77 16.74 10.59
C ALA A 181 1.04 16.31 9.14
N VAL A 182 0.02 16.42 8.27
CA VAL A 182 0.15 16.11 6.84
C VAL A 182 1.15 17.06 6.16
N LEU A 183 1.02 18.37 6.36
CA LEU A 183 1.90 19.37 5.76
C LEU A 183 3.34 19.19 6.20
N LYS A 184 3.57 19.03 7.51
CA LYS A 184 4.90 18.84 8.09
C LYS A 184 5.63 17.65 7.47
N ARG A 185 4.96 16.50 7.33
CA ARG A 185 5.56 15.30 6.74
C ARG A 185 5.82 15.46 5.25
N ARG A 186 4.85 16.01 4.50
CA ARG A 186 5.03 16.32 3.07
C ARG A 186 6.25 17.21 2.83
N ASP A 187 6.38 18.28 3.62
CA ASP A 187 7.47 19.23 3.48
C ASP A 187 8.81 18.64 3.91
N ALA A 188 8.83 17.79 4.95
CA ALA A 188 10.04 17.08 5.39
C ALA A 188 10.53 16.12 4.29
N GLN A 189 9.63 15.38 3.67
CA GLN A 189 9.94 14.48 2.57
C GLN A 189 10.46 15.22 1.32
N ALA A 190 9.80 16.31 0.94
CA ALA A 190 10.23 17.14 -0.17
C ALA A 190 11.63 17.72 0.04
N ARG A 191 11.96 18.15 1.28
CA ARG A 191 13.31 18.64 1.64
C ARG A 191 14.33 17.51 1.56
N LEU A 192 14.05 16.34 2.14
CA LEU A 192 14.96 15.20 2.11
C LEU A 192 15.36 14.85 0.67
N LEU A 193 14.38 14.79 -0.25
CA LEU A 193 14.64 14.48 -1.65
C LEU A 193 15.37 15.62 -2.37
N ALA A 194 15.04 16.88 -2.08
CA ALA A 194 15.74 18.04 -2.65
C ALA A 194 17.19 18.12 -2.19
N ASP A 195 17.45 17.92 -0.90
CA ASP A 195 18.81 17.91 -0.31
C ASP A 195 19.64 16.77 -0.90
N PHE A 196 19.04 15.60 -1.07
CA PHE A 196 19.71 14.43 -1.63
C PHE A 196 19.96 14.57 -3.14
N THR A 197 18.97 14.99 -3.91
CA THR A 197 19.05 15.06 -5.38
C THR A 197 19.70 16.32 -5.91
N GLY A 198 19.68 17.42 -5.14
CA GLY A 198 19.98 18.76 -5.61
C GLY A 198 18.92 19.31 -6.57
N VAL A 199 17.77 18.66 -6.68
CA VAL A 199 16.70 19.02 -7.61
C VAL A 199 15.37 19.17 -6.89
N ALA A 200 14.77 20.34 -6.95
CA ALA A 200 13.42 20.54 -6.47
C ALA A 200 12.39 19.82 -7.38
N GLY A 201 11.36 19.24 -6.79
CA GLY A 201 10.24 18.65 -7.53
C GLY A 201 10.20 17.12 -7.58
N PHE A 202 11.18 16.42 -6.98
CA PHE A 202 10.98 15.03 -6.65
C PHE A 202 9.95 14.93 -5.52
N ALA A 203 9.01 14.04 -5.73
CA ALA A 203 8.08 13.64 -4.72
C ALA A 203 8.24 12.14 -4.50
N ASP A 204 7.98 11.66 -3.30
CA ASP A 204 8.11 10.24 -2.96
C ASP A 204 7.38 9.38 -3.99
N GLY A 205 8.15 8.49 -4.63
CA GLY A 205 7.66 7.57 -5.62
C GLY A 205 7.24 8.19 -6.97
N LEU A 206 7.26 9.51 -7.14
CA LEU A 206 6.99 10.14 -8.45
C LEU A 206 8.26 10.23 -9.29
N ALA A 207 8.39 9.35 -10.28
CA ALA A 207 9.48 9.41 -11.22
C ALA A 207 9.37 10.66 -12.11
N VAL A 208 10.45 11.44 -12.12
CA VAL A 208 10.56 12.71 -12.86
C VAL A 208 11.21 12.43 -14.22
N PRO A 209 10.66 12.99 -15.32
CA PRO A 209 11.24 12.87 -16.65
C PRO A 209 12.67 13.43 -16.72
N LYS A 210 13.55 12.79 -17.51
CA LYS A 210 14.94 13.19 -17.70
C LYS A 210 15.08 14.68 -18.03
N ALA A 211 14.24 15.21 -18.91
CA ALA A 211 14.27 16.63 -19.33
C ALA A 211 14.03 17.62 -18.17
N LYS A 212 13.44 17.17 -17.05
CA LYS A 212 13.18 18.01 -15.87
C LYS A 212 14.26 17.87 -14.79
N VAL A 213 15.24 16.99 -14.98
CA VAL A 213 16.31 16.73 -14.01
C VAL A 213 17.62 17.29 -14.55
N GLN A 214 18.06 18.41 -14.02
CA GLN A 214 19.38 18.94 -14.35
C GLN A 214 20.47 17.97 -13.89
N GLY A 215 21.41 17.63 -14.77
CA GLY A 215 22.48 16.68 -14.46
C GLY A 215 21.97 15.23 -14.27
N PHE A 216 20.93 14.83 -15.00
CA PHE A 216 20.32 13.51 -14.91
C PHE A 216 21.32 12.36 -14.91
N ASP A 217 22.29 12.37 -15.83
CA ASP A 217 23.25 11.28 -15.99
C ASP A 217 24.21 11.21 -14.77
N ALA A 218 24.60 12.36 -14.21
CA ALA A 218 25.41 12.42 -13.01
C ALA A 218 24.62 11.96 -11.76
N LEU A 219 23.35 12.34 -11.66
CA LEU A 219 22.47 11.88 -10.58
C LEU A 219 22.24 10.38 -10.70
N LEU A 220 21.96 9.88 -11.90
CA LEU A 220 21.78 8.45 -12.15
C LEU A 220 23.04 7.65 -11.74
N ALA A 221 24.22 8.09 -12.16
CA ALA A 221 25.48 7.46 -11.79
C ALA A 221 25.70 7.43 -10.26
N ARG A 222 25.29 8.48 -9.57
CA ARG A 222 25.41 8.55 -8.10
C ARG A 222 24.48 7.61 -7.36
N VAL A 223 23.25 7.39 -7.87
CA VAL A 223 22.21 6.60 -7.19
C VAL A 223 22.14 5.15 -7.65
N SER A 224 22.81 4.82 -8.75
CA SER A 224 22.99 3.43 -9.18
C SER A 224 24.12 2.79 -8.37
N ALA A 225 23.88 1.60 -7.83
CA ALA A 225 24.98 0.80 -7.34
C ALA A 225 25.94 0.48 -8.51
N PRO A 226 27.26 0.34 -8.29
CA PRO A 226 28.22 0.08 -9.35
C PRO A 226 27.82 -1.05 -10.29
N GLU A 227 27.31 -2.14 -9.73
CA GLU A 227 26.80 -3.32 -10.46
C GLU A 227 25.51 -3.07 -11.26
N ARG A 228 24.88 -1.91 -11.05
CA ARG A 228 23.63 -1.49 -11.75
C ARG A 228 23.83 -0.38 -12.77
N SER A 229 25.01 0.24 -12.78
CA SER A 229 25.32 1.30 -13.73
C SER A 229 25.24 0.81 -15.19
N ASP A 230 25.76 -0.40 -15.44
CA ASP A 230 25.71 -1.02 -16.76
C ASP A 230 24.30 -1.41 -17.17
N CYS A 231 23.49 -1.88 -16.20
CA CYS A 231 22.08 -2.18 -16.41
C CYS A 231 21.29 -0.91 -16.81
N ALA A 232 21.46 0.17 -16.08
CA ALA A 232 20.82 1.45 -16.38
C ALA A 232 21.21 1.96 -17.77
N ALA A 233 22.51 1.92 -18.11
CA ALA A 233 23.01 2.33 -19.41
C ALA A 233 22.45 1.46 -20.55
N ALA A 234 22.41 0.13 -20.37
CA ALA A 234 21.86 -0.79 -21.36
C ALA A 234 20.36 -0.59 -21.59
N LEU A 235 19.58 -0.32 -20.53
CA LEU A 235 18.16 -0.02 -20.65
C LEU A 235 17.92 1.30 -21.35
N LEU A 236 18.69 2.35 -21.02
CA LEU A 236 18.60 3.66 -21.70
C LEU A 236 18.94 3.55 -23.18
N ALA A 237 19.96 2.75 -23.54
CA ALA A 237 20.33 2.50 -24.92
C ALA A 237 19.27 1.70 -25.70
N ALA A 238 18.50 0.86 -25.03
CA ALA A 238 17.41 0.08 -25.63
C ALA A 238 16.10 0.87 -25.78
N ALA A 239 15.99 2.02 -25.14
CA ALA A 239 14.78 2.85 -25.20
C ALA A 239 14.47 3.32 -26.62
N ARG A 240 13.21 3.15 -27.05
CA ARG A 240 12.74 3.56 -28.38
C ARG A 240 11.59 4.57 -28.22
N GLY A 241 11.91 5.86 -28.34
CA GLY A 241 10.88 6.89 -28.43
C GLY A 241 10.13 7.20 -27.15
N GLY A 242 10.78 7.14 -26.02
CA GLY A 242 10.21 7.54 -24.73
C GLY A 242 11.22 8.24 -23.85
N GLU A 243 10.75 9.10 -22.96
CA GLU A 243 11.60 9.83 -22.04
C GLU A 243 11.80 9.06 -20.74
N PRO A 244 13.04 8.66 -20.38
CA PRO A 244 13.34 8.00 -19.12
C PRO A 244 12.93 8.86 -17.92
N ARG A 245 12.54 8.20 -16.84
CA ARG A 245 12.13 8.83 -15.58
C ARG A 245 12.92 8.22 -14.43
N LEU A 246 13.46 9.07 -13.58
CA LEU A 246 14.14 8.68 -12.35
C LEU A 246 13.22 8.99 -11.17
N GLY A 247 13.10 8.06 -10.24
CA GLY A 247 12.30 8.22 -9.04
C GLY A 247 12.99 7.66 -7.80
N PHE A 248 12.46 8.05 -6.65
CA PHE A 248 12.90 7.61 -5.34
C PHE A 248 11.68 7.19 -4.54
N VAL A 249 11.83 6.16 -3.73
CA VAL A 249 10.74 5.66 -2.89
C VAL A 249 11.28 5.11 -1.58
N GLN A 250 10.57 5.35 -0.50
CA GLN A 250 10.81 4.67 0.76
C GLN A 250 10.20 3.28 0.67
N LEU A 251 11.01 2.25 0.80
CA LEU A 251 10.58 0.86 0.71
C LEU A 251 9.93 0.42 2.01
N LEU A 252 8.75 -0.17 1.91
CA LEU A 252 7.98 -0.69 3.03
C LEU A 252 7.99 -2.23 3.08
N ASP A 253 8.90 -2.87 2.34
CA ASP A 253 8.96 -4.33 2.21
C ASP A 253 10.05 -4.90 3.14
N PRO A 254 9.80 -6.00 3.88
CA PRO A 254 10.86 -6.72 4.59
C PRO A 254 12.04 -7.15 3.71
N ASP A 255 11.80 -7.36 2.42
CA ASP A 255 12.87 -7.60 1.43
C ASP A 255 13.71 -6.34 1.15
N ALA A 256 13.32 -5.19 1.67
CA ALA A 256 14.10 -3.95 1.60
C ALA A 256 15.40 -4.02 2.42
N ASP A 257 15.46 -4.86 3.46
CA ASP A 257 16.68 -5.12 4.23
C ASP A 257 17.79 -5.72 3.37
N SER A 258 17.47 -6.20 2.17
CA SER A 258 18.44 -6.66 1.18
C SER A 258 19.03 -5.55 0.31
N LEU A 259 18.62 -4.28 0.51
CA LEU A 259 19.26 -3.14 -0.16
C LEU A 259 20.66 -2.96 0.43
N ALA A 260 21.65 -2.94 -0.45
CA ALA A 260 23.04 -2.83 -0.03
C ALA A 260 23.25 -1.56 0.80
N PRO A 261 23.91 -1.65 1.97
CA PRO A 261 24.17 -0.49 2.84
C PRO A 261 25.12 0.55 2.19
N GLU A 262 25.62 0.28 1.01
CA GLU A 262 26.58 1.11 0.27
C GLU A 262 25.93 2.14 -0.67
N THR A 263 24.59 2.19 -0.72
CA THR A 263 23.93 3.24 -1.54
C THR A 263 24.04 4.58 -0.82
N PRO A 264 24.26 5.68 -1.55
CA PRO A 264 24.26 7.02 -0.96
C PRO A 264 22.87 7.51 -0.52
N LEU A 265 21.84 6.69 -0.72
CA LEU A 265 20.48 6.96 -0.32
C LEU A 265 20.26 6.81 1.18
N PRO A 266 19.37 7.55 1.81
CA PRO A 266 18.97 7.32 3.18
C PRO A 266 18.48 5.89 3.40
N GLU A 267 18.69 5.37 4.61
CA GLU A 267 18.25 4.03 4.99
C GLU A 267 16.76 3.80 4.68
N GLY A 268 16.44 2.66 4.08
CA GLY A 268 15.08 2.30 3.67
C GLY A 268 14.60 2.95 2.37
N TRP A 269 15.46 3.72 1.68
CA TRP A 269 15.13 4.31 0.38
C TRP A 269 15.74 3.55 -0.77
N ALA A 270 15.05 3.56 -1.91
CA ALA A 270 15.54 3.07 -3.18
C ALA A 270 15.35 4.09 -4.29
N SER A 271 16.27 4.06 -5.25
CA SER A 271 16.09 4.72 -6.54
C SER A 271 15.60 3.71 -7.58
N PHE A 272 14.80 4.18 -8.51
CA PHE A 272 14.29 3.36 -9.60
C PHE A 272 14.28 4.14 -10.92
N LEU A 273 14.48 3.40 -12.00
CA LEU A 273 14.47 3.93 -13.36
C LEU A 273 13.29 3.33 -14.12
N LEU A 274 12.47 4.20 -14.71
CA LEU A 274 11.46 3.80 -15.68
C LEU A 274 11.94 4.20 -17.08
N VAL A 275 12.05 3.19 -17.95
CA VAL A 275 12.51 3.38 -19.33
C VAL A 275 11.37 3.03 -20.29
N PRO A 276 10.66 4.03 -20.83
CA PRO A 276 9.67 3.80 -21.88
C PRO A 276 10.33 3.35 -23.19
N SER A 277 9.70 2.39 -23.87
CA SER A 277 10.13 1.92 -25.17
C SER A 277 8.91 1.55 -26.02
N GLY A 278 8.47 2.45 -26.87
CA GLY A 278 7.21 2.29 -27.63
C GLY A 278 6.01 2.19 -26.69
N SER A 279 5.29 1.04 -26.77
CA SER A 279 4.16 0.73 -25.87
C SER A 279 4.57 -0.01 -24.59
N LEU A 280 5.86 -0.17 -24.34
CA LEU A 280 6.40 -0.89 -23.20
C LEU A 280 7.13 0.08 -22.25
N VAL A 281 7.22 -0.33 -20.99
CA VAL A 281 7.96 0.38 -19.95
C VAL A 281 8.77 -0.63 -19.15
N ALA A 282 10.09 -0.46 -19.07
CA ALA A 282 10.92 -1.20 -18.14
C ALA A 282 11.01 -0.47 -16.81
N LEU A 283 10.91 -1.22 -15.72
CA LEU A 283 11.24 -0.80 -14.36
C LEU A 283 12.54 -1.46 -13.93
N GLU A 284 13.52 -0.64 -13.58
CA GLU A 284 14.75 -1.09 -12.92
C GLU A 284 14.86 -0.45 -11.55
N ILE A 285 15.08 -1.23 -10.50
CA ILE A 285 15.44 -0.73 -9.17
C ILE A 285 16.96 -0.69 -9.10
N LEU A 286 17.50 0.49 -8.88
CA LEU A 286 18.94 0.78 -9.00
C LEU A 286 19.74 0.42 -7.75
N ALA A 287 19.05 0.04 -6.66
CA ALA A 287 19.69 -0.35 -5.40
C ALA A 287 19.25 -1.76 -5.00
N GLY A 288 20.21 -2.56 -4.51
CA GLY A 288 19.95 -3.87 -3.92
C GLY A 288 20.46 -5.08 -4.70
N PRO A 289 20.79 -6.16 -4.00
CA PRO A 289 21.42 -7.36 -4.57
C PRO A 289 20.45 -8.24 -5.37
N SER A 290 19.19 -8.30 -5.01
CA SER A 290 18.21 -9.14 -5.70
C SER A 290 17.43 -8.31 -6.72
N ALA A 291 17.92 -8.24 -7.95
CA ALA A 291 17.26 -7.43 -8.93
C ALA A 291 16.72 -8.23 -10.10
N ALA A 292 15.57 -7.78 -10.54
CA ALA A 292 14.97 -8.15 -11.79
C ALA A 292 14.45 -6.88 -12.46
N THR A 293 14.63 -6.80 -13.77
CA THR A 293 13.96 -5.80 -14.60
C THR A 293 12.55 -6.30 -14.91
N TYR A 294 11.56 -5.49 -14.59
CA TYR A 294 10.16 -5.76 -14.95
C TYR A 294 9.81 -4.97 -16.20
N VAL A 295 9.13 -5.62 -17.14
CA VAL A 295 8.63 -4.98 -18.37
C VAL A 295 7.11 -5.03 -18.38
N PHE A 296 6.51 -3.87 -18.53
CA PHE A 296 5.06 -3.67 -18.55
C PHE A 296 4.61 -3.13 -19.91
N ALA A 297 3.41 -3.48 -20.35
CA ALA A 297 2.74 -2.78 -21.44
C ALA A 297 1.92 -1.60 -20.88
N GLY A 298 2.04 -0.42 -21.49
CA GLY A 298 1.23 0.72 -21.13
C GLY A 298 1.99 2.05 -21.06
N ASP A 299 1.33 3.05 -20.50
CA ASP A 299 1.88 4.39 -20.31
C ASP A 299 2.78 4.47 -19.06
N ALA A 300 3.95 5.07 -19.19
CA ALA A 300 4.91 5.18 -18.10
C ALA A 300 4.37 5.96 -16.89
N GLY A 301 3.51 6.95 -17.11
CA GLY A 301 2.89 7.71 -16.01
C GLY A 301 1.85 6.90 -15.27
N ALA A 302 1.07 6.06 -15.97
CA ALA A 302 0.09 5.17 -15.36
C ALA A 302 0.80 4.06 -14.56
N ILE A 303 1.79 3.41 -15.15
CA ILE A 303 2.62 2.39 -14.49
C ILE A 303 3.28 2.97 -13.23
N ASN A 304 3.84 4.18 -13.33
CA ASN A 304 4.46 4.84 -12.19
C ASN A 304 3.47 5.10 -11.04
N ARG A 305 2.26 5.60 -11.32
CA ARG A 305 1.24 5.81 -10.29
C ARG A 305 0.82 4.50 -9.62
N ASP A 306 0.65 3.43 -10.39
CA ASP A 306 0.28 2.12 -9.84
C ASP A 306 1.43 1.53 -8.99
N LEU A 307 2.68 1.65 -9.42
CA LEU A 307 3.86 1.23 -8.65
C LEU A 307 4.00 2.00 -7.34
N GLN A 308 3.73 3.31 -7.35
CA GLN A 308 3.75 4.14 -6.15
C GLN A 308 2.74 3.70 -5.11
N SER A 309 1.50 3.43 -5.55
CA SER A 309 0.44 2.97 -4.64
C SER A 309 0.77 1.63 -3.97
N LEU A 310 1.78 0.92 -4.46
CA LEU A 310 2.32 -0.33 -3.91
C LEU A 310 3.69 -0.15 -3.24
N HIS A 311 4.20 1.07 -3.12
CA HIS A 311 5.58 1.34 -2.65
C HIS A 311 6.64 0.46 -3.34
N LEU A 312 6.50 0.26 -4.66
CA LEU A 312 7.35 -0.60 -5.48
C LEU A 312 7.49 -2.05 -4.99
N ARG A 313 6.53 -2.56 -4.23
CA ARG A 313 6.55 -3.96 -3.80
C ARG A 313 6.48 -4.91 -4.99
N ARG A 314 7.54 -5.69 -5.15
CA ARG A 314 7.73 -6.59 -6.30
C ARG A 314 7.22 -8.00 -6.03
N GLY A 315 7.16 -8.40 -4.76
CA GLY A 315 6.73 -9.75 -4.36
C GLY A 315 5.44 -10.19 -5.03
N PRO A 316 4.34 -9.43 -4.92
CA PRO A 316 3.06 -9.83 -5.54
C PRO A 316 3.06 -9.79 -7.07
N LEU A 317 3.99 -9.04 -7.71
CA LEU A 317 4.13 -9.05 -9.18
C LEU A 317 4.80 -10.32 -9.69
N ALA A 318 5.62 -10.95 -8.85
CA ALA A 318 6.36 -12.17 -9.21
C ALA A 318 5.56 -13.46 -9.02
N LEU A 319 4.44 -13.43 -8.30
CA LEU A 319 3.60 -14.60 -8.04
C LEU A 319 2.87 -15.02 -9.32
N THR A 320 2.92 -16.33 -9.62
CA THR A 320 2.01 -16.92 -10.62
C THR A 320 0.57 -16.97 -10.10
N GLU A 321 -0.42 -17.06 -10.97
CA GLU A 321 -1.83 -17.19 -10.56
C GLU A 321 -2.03 -18.41 -9.65
N GLN A 322 -1.38 -19.53 -9.98
CA GLN A 322 -1.44 -20.74 -9.16
C GLN A 322 -0.83 -20.51 -7.75
N GLN A 323 0.29 -19.80 -7.65
CA GLN A 323 0.88 -19.45 -6.34
C GLN A 323 -0.01 -18.46 -5.58
N ALA A 324 -0.68 -17.55 -6.27
CA ALA A 324 -1.58 -16.58 -5.67
C ALA A 324 -2.84 -17.25 -5.06
N GLU A 325 -3.37 -18.29 -5.71
CA GLU A 325 -4.61 -18.97 -5.31
C GLU A 325 -4.40 -20.04 -4.23
N VAL A 326 -3.30 -20.80 -4.31
CA VAL A 326 -3.14 -22.08 -3.59
C VAL A 326 -2.51 -21.90 -2.20
N THR A 327 -1.90 -20.75 -1.88
CA THR A 327 -1.19 -20.58 -0.60
C THR A 327 -2.06 -19.82 0.41
N PRO A 328 -2.71 -20.49 1.37
CA PRO A 328 -3.49 -19.83 2.42
C PRO A 328 -2.68 -18.81 3.24
N ALA A 329 -1.37 -19.03 3.35
CA ALA A 329 -0.43 -18.16 4.06
C ALA A 329 0.16 -17.03 3.19
N ASN A 330 -0.35 -16.81 1.96
CA ASN A 330 0.14 -15.74 1.11
C ASN A 330 -0.22 -14.37 1.73
N PRO A 331 0.76 -13.55 2.15
CA PRO A 331 0.50 -12.25 2.78
C PRO A 331 -0.18 -11.26 1.80
N TYR A 332 -0.07 -11.51 0.50
CA TYR A 332 -0.65 -10.65 -0.54
C TYR A 332 -2.03 -11.09 -1.02
N ARG A 333 -2.62 -12.13 -0.42
CA ARG A 333 -3.90 -12.71 -0.87
C ARG A 333 -5.02 -11.66 -0.97
N LEU A 334 -5.17 -10.81 0.04
CA LEU A 334 -6.17 -9.75 0.02
C LEU A 334 -5.83 -8.67 -1.02
N ALA A 335 -4.57 -8.26 -1.10
CA ALA A 335 -4.09 -7.28 -2.08
C ALA A 335 -4.36 -7.75 -3.52
N LEU A 336 -4.04 -9.01 -3.84
CA LEU A 336 -4.30 -9.62 -5.15
C LEU A 336 -5.79 -9.62 -5.52
N ARG A 337 -6.68 -9.79 -4.52
CA ARG A 337 -8.14 -9.76 -4.74
C ARG A 337 -8.70 -8.36 -4.88
N ARG A 338 -8.13 -7.35 -4.19
CA ARG A 338 -8.80 -6.06 -3.97
C ARG A 338 -8.08 -4.86 -4.59
N LEU A 339 -6.74 -4.88 -4.67
CA LEU A 339 -6.01 -3.72 -5.16
C LEU A 339 -6.01 -3.63 -6.67
N GLU A 340 -6.81 -2.71 -7.20
CA GLU A 340 -6.88 -2.44 -8.65
C GLU A 340 -5.54 -2.03 -9.27
N PRO A 341 -4.68 -1.21 -8.61
CA PRO A 341 -3.33 -0.96 -9.12
C PRO A 341 -2.50 -2.23 -9.31
N LEU A 342 -2.56 -3.16 -8.33
CA LEU A 342 -1.85 -4.43 -8.42
C LEU A 342 -2.38 -5.31 -9.56
N LYS A 343 -3.70 -5.40 -9.72
CA LYS A 343 -4.31 -6.14 -10.81
C LYS A 343 -3.91 -5.58 -12.18
N ARG A 344 -3.93 -4.24 -12.33
CA ARG A 344 -3.48 -3.58 -13.56
C ARG A 344 -2.02 -3.87 -13.89
N LEU A 345 -1.12 -3.74 -12.90
CA LEU A 345 0.30 -4.03 -13.09
C LEU A 345 0.54 -5.49 -13.47
N ARG A 346 -0.12 -6.45 -12.80
CA ARG A 346 -0.03 -7.87 -13.15
C ARG A 346 -0.50 -8.13 -14.58
N ALA A 347 -1.62 -7.58 -14.98
CA ALA A 347 -2.14 -7.69 -16.36
C ALA A 347 -1.22 -7.00 -17.38
N ALA A 348 -0.55 -5.93 -16.99
CA ALA A 348 0.39 -5.21 -17.84
C ALA A 348 1.77 -5.90 -17.94
N THR A 349 2.15 -6.75 -17.00
CA THR A 349 3.46 -7.42 -16.97
C THR A 349 3.66 -8.28 -18.22
N ARG A 350 4.78 -8.07 -18.91
CA ARG A 350 5.19 -8.80 -20.13
C ARG A 350 6.41 -9.68 -19.91
N ALA A 351 7.32 -9.23 -19.06
CA ALA A 351 8.51 -9.96 -18.71
C ALA A 351 9.01 -9.61 -17.31
N ARG A 352 9.71 -10.56 -16.71
CA ARG A 352 10.58 -10.37 -15.57
C ARG A 352 11.93 -10.97 -15.96
N VAL A 353 12.93 -10.12 -16.06
CA VAL A 353 14.29 -10.51 -16.46
C VAL A 353 15.19 -10.48 -15.22
N ILE A 354 15.64 -11.65 -14.81
CA ILE A 354 16.55 -11.79 -13.66
C ILE A 354 17.92 -11.25 -14.07
N HIS A 355 18.62 -10.62 -13.13
CA HIS A 355 19.99 -10.14 -13.34
C HIS A 355 20.98 -11.29 -13.24
N ASP A 356 21.26 -11.90 -14.40
CA ASP A 356 22.28 -12.92 -14.64
C ASP A 356 23.16 -12.51 -15.84
N ASP A 357 24.09 -13.35 -16.23
CA ASP A 357 25.02 -13.09 -17.34
C ASP A 357 24.31 -12.80 -18.69
N GLY A 358 23.07 -13.24 -18.85
CA GLY A 358 22.25 -13.03 -20.05
C GLY A 358 21.29 -11.84 -19.99
N TRP A 359 21.29 -11.12 -18.86
CA TRP A 359 20.28 -10.09 -18.58
C TRP A 359 20.16 -9.01 -19.66
N ALA A 360 21.29 -8.48 -20.16
CA ALA A 360 21.28 -7.37 -21.11
C ALA A 360 20.57 -7.74 -22.43
N ASP A 361 20.85 -8.92 -22.96
CA ASP A 361 20.23 -9.41 -24.19
C ASP A 361 18.75 -9.78 -23.96
N ALA A 362 18.43 -10.38 -22.82
CA ALA A 362 17.07 -10.70 -22.44
C ALA A 362 16.23 -9.45 -22.26
N SER A 363 16.76 -8.39 -21.66
CA SER A 363 16.09 -7.10 -21.47
C SER A 363 15.86 -6.38 -22.80
N LYS A 364 16.87 -6.34 -23.70
CA LYS A 364 16.71 -5.81 -25.06
C LYS A 364 15.60 -6.56 -25.82
N LYS A 365 15.60 -7.89 -25.76
CA LYS A 365 14.58 -8.73 -26.40
C LYS A 365 13.19 -8.51 -25.81
N ALA A 366 13.07 -8.30 -24.51
CA ALA A 366 11.82 -8.02 -23.84
C ALA A 366 11.23 -6.64 -24.23
N LEU A 367 12.10 -5.63 -24.45
CA LEU A 367 11.73 -4.29 -24.86
C LEU A 367 11.52 -4.14 -26.38
N ALA A 368 11.90 -5.13 -27.18
CA ALA A 368 11.75 -5.12 -28.62
C ALA A 368 10.42 -5.71 -29.11
N ARG A 369 9.68 -6.38 -28.22
CA ARG A 369 8.37 -7.01 -28.48
C ARG A 369 7.23 -6.03 -28.30
#